data_e1d91081b0ea6076e11005f102a7e6d5
#
_entry.id   e1d91081b0ea6076e11005f102a7e6d5
#
_cell.length_a   1.000
_cell.length_b   1.000
_cell.length_c   1.000
_cell.angle_alpha   90.00
_cell.angle_beta   90.00
_cell.angle_gamma   90.00
#
_symmetry.space_group_name_H-M   'P 1'
#
loop_
_entity.id
_entity.type
_entity.pdbx_description
1 polymer ?
#
loop_
_entity_poly.entity_id
_entity_poly.type
_entity_poly.pdbx_seq_one_letter_code
_entity_poly.pdbx_strand_id
1 'polypeptide(L)'
;DYNLCNAAEMLEIERRMGLYTSAIDQALKDLDYNRRLQQVLRGVDTYWLSKPLRNVFNHKHSLNVSGGEETIRYSLDLNYDSNKGVMKGSHRTRAGAGLTIDYRPKSWLQLMNSITYNWTGTEDSPYGSFSTYAEMKPYLPIYDDNGELLQNLQAGEFKAANPLYPVKYLESYRGKGKTDDITDNFNVNMYFANGLQFKGQFSITKTTSKTETFVDPKDASFQYSGITDDKKGSLDRSTSSNWNWNLNTMFYYNKTLGGRHFINATLGMNAKETSSESEQMRFLGFGLGGINSPLFAAGQPDKTKISTSKNRLIGFLGSVNYSFDDVYLFDASFRFDASSQFGKDKRWAPFWSVGTGINFHNYEFLKDNWLISQLKIRATYGSTGNVNFPLSMATTTYNMNMDSWFFTGAGAQFNTLGNPRLTWEKTKTVDVGFTLALLKDLIY
;
A
#
# COMPACT_ATOMS: atom_id res chain seq x y z
N ASP A 1 21.64 -19.04 7.22
CA ASP A 1 21.28 -20.45 7.50
C ASP A 1 20.44 -20.53 8.76
N TYR A 2 19.36 -21.29 8.69
CA TYR A 2 18.54 -21.59 9.86
C TYR A 2 19.09 -22.85 10.50
N ASN A 3 19.32 -22.82 11.81
CA ASN A 3 19.76 -23.99 12.57
C ASN A 3 18.54 -24.89 12.85
N LEU A 4 18.18 -25.72 11.87
CA LEU A 4 17.08 -26.66 11.98
C LEU A 4 17.59 -28.04 12.44
N CYS A 5 16.73 -28.75 13.17
CA CYS A 5 16.99 -30.12 13.55
C CYS A 5 17.05 -31.03 12.31
N ASN A 6 17.96 -31.97 12.28
CA ASN A 6 17.94 -33.06 11.33
C ASN A 6 16.83 -34.08 11.67
N ALA A 7 16.64 -35.10 10.82
CA ALA A 7 15.52 -36.05 10.96
C ALA A 7 15.59 -36.83 12.29
N ALA A 8 16.79 -37.21 12.72
CA ALA A 8 16.99 -37.97 13.99
C ALA A 8 16.75 -37.06 15.21
N GLU A 9 17.27 -35.85 15.18
CA GLU A 9 17.07 -34.87 16.26
C GLU A 9 15.56 -34.49 16.38
N MET A 10 14.89 -34.27 15.27
CA MET A 10 13.45 -33.94 15.27
C MET A 10 12.64 -35.08 15.89
N LEU A 11 12.90 -36.33 15.48
CA LEU A 11 12.19 -37.49 16.03
C LEU A 11 12.44 -37.64 17.54
N GLU A 12 13.66 -37.40 18.00
CA GLU A 12 14.02 -37.48 19.43
C GLU A 12 13.37 -36.36 20.22
N ILE A 13 13.29 -35.12 19.67
CA ILE A 13 12.60 -34.02 20.31
C ILE A 13 11.11 -34.34 20.44
N GLU A 14 10.47 -34.84 19.37
CA GLU A 14 9.06 -35.26 19.40
C GLU A 14 8.80 -36.35 20.44
N ARG A 15 9.74 -37.32 20.59
CA ARG A 15 9.67 -38.34 21.61
C ARG A 15 9.75 -37.75 23.02
N ARG A 16 10.70 -36.82 23.27
CA ARG A 16 10.86 -36.15 24.57
C ARG A 16 9.66 -35.26 24.92
N MET A 17 9.02 -34.68 23.92
CA MET A 17 7.77 -33.88 24.10
C MET A 17 6.53 -34.73 24.39
N GLY A 18 6.65 -36.07 24.39
CA GLY A 18 5.57 -36.98 24.70
C GLY A 18 4.57 -37.19 23.56
N LEU A 19 4.90 -36.80 22.31
CA LEU A 19 4.01 -36.98 21.16
C LEU A 19 3.67 -38.45 20.88
N TYR A 20 4.50 -39.39 21.35
CA TYR A 20 4.34 -40.83 21.18
C TYR A 20 3.91 -41.54 22.47
N THR A 21 3.31 -40.81 23.42
CA THR A 21 2.76 -41.35 24.65
C THR A 21 1.24 -41.17 24.69
N SER A 22 0.55 -42.27 25.00
CA SER A 22 -0.91 -42.26 25.15
C SER A 22 -1.34 -43.24 26.23
N ALA A 23 -2.25 -42.80 27.11
CA ALA A 23 -2.81 -43.68 28.13
C ALA A 23 -3.83 -44.68 27.57
N ILE A 24 -4.33 -44.47 26.36
CA ILE A 24 -5.42 -45.23 25.76
C ILE A 24 -4.91 -46.09 24.58
N ASP A 25 -4.08 -45.49 23.72
CA ASP A 25 -3.68 -46.10 22.43
C ASP A 25 -2.14 -46.14 22.25
N GLN A 26 -1.41 -46.63 23.26
CA GLN A 26 0.05 -46.66 23.22
C GLN A 26 0.61 -47.44 22.03
N ALA A 27 -0.04 -48.59 21.66
CA ALA A 27 0.40 -49.40 20.53
C ALA A 27 0.33 -48.65 19.20
N LEU A 28 -0.64 -47.76 19.01
CA LEU A 28 -0.75 -46.92 17.80
C LEU A 28 0.36 -45.86 17.80
N LYS A 29 0.69 -45.29 18.95
CA LYS A 29 1.78 -44.32 19.10
C LYS A 29 3.15 -44.95 18.85
N ASP A 30 3.36 -46.15 19.35
CA ASP A 30 4.59 -46.93 19.08
C ASP A 30 4.71 -47.24 17.57
N LEU A 31 3.61 -47.61 16.92
CA LEU A 31 3.59 -47.86 15.48
C LEU A 31 3.91 -46.58 14.69
N ASP A 32 3.37 -45.44 15.10
CA ASP A 32 3.64 -44.14 14.47
C ASP A 32 5.11 -43.73 14.61
N TYR A 33 5.67 -43.87 15.82
CA TYR A 33 7.08 -43.66 16.07
C TYR A 33 7.98 -44.56 15.19
N ASN A 34 7.70 -45.86 15.18
CA ASN A 34 8.49 -46.83 14.42
C ASN A 34 8.45 -46.58 12.90
N ARG A 35 7.31 -46.13 12.37
CA ARG A 35 7.21 -45.75 10.96
C ARG A 35 8.06 -44.51 10.62
N ARG A 36 8.12 -43.53 11.51
CA ARG A 36 9.01 -42.35 11.35
C ARG A 36 10.48 -42.75 11.52
N LEU A 37 10.78 -43.57 12.52
CA LEU A 37 12.12 -44.10 12.74
C LEU A 37 12.63 -44.88 11.53
N GLN A 38 11.76 -45.67 10.87
CA GLN A 38 12.10 -46.36 9.63
C GLN A 38 12.60 -45.39 8.56
N GLN A 39 11.98 -44.23 8.38
CA GLN A 39 12.46 -43.24 7.41
C GLN A 39 13.82 -42.67 7.79
N VAL A 40 14.04 -42.38 9.08
CA VAL A 40 15.33 -41.91 9.60
C VAL A 40 16.43 -42.99 9.35
N LEU A 41 16.14 -44.26 9.62
CA LEU A 41 17.07 -45.37 9.40
C LEU A 41 17.35 -45.62 7.92
N ARG A 42 16.44 -45.30 7.03
CA ARG A 42 16.63 -45.30 5.56
C ARG A 42 17.48 -44.10 5.08
N GLY A 43 17.90 -43.20 5.99
CA GLY A 43 18.71 -42.06 5.66
C GLY A 43 17.91 -40.85 5.11
N VAL A 44 16.60 -40.84 5.31
CA VAL A 44 15.78 -39.67 4.93
C VAL A 44 16.07 -38.54 5.89
N ASP A 45 16.68 -37.49 5.39
CA ASP A 45 16.97 -36.23 6.10
C ASP A 45 16.85 -35.05 5.13
N THR A 46 15.65 -34.51 5.03
CA THR A 46 15.31 -33.49 4.04
C THR A 46 15.46 -32.11 4.62
N TYR A 47 16.44 -31.34 4.14
CA TYR A 47 16.51 -29.90 4.43
C TYR A 47 15.53 -29.15 3.51
N TRP A 48 14.28 -29.02 3.98
CA TRP A 48 13.16 -28.49 3.20
C TRP A 48 13.38 -27.04 2.77
N LEU A 49 14.02 -26.20 3.59
CA LEU A 49 14.21 -24.79 3.27
C LEU A 49 15.11 -24.55 2.06
N SER A 50 16.00 -25.49 1.70
CA SER A 50 16.83 -25.37 0.50
C SER A 50 16.05 -25.57 -0.80
N LYS A 51 14.87 -26.20 -0.74
CA LYS A 51 14.13 -26.61 -1.94
C LYS A 51 13.55 -25.40 -2.69
N PRO A 52 12.85 -24.45 -2.03
CA PRO A 52 12.29 -23.28 -2.70
C PRO A 52 13.31 -22.16 -2.93
N LEU A 53 14.46 -22.19 -2.29
CA LEU A 53 15.40 -21.06 -2.27
C LEU A 53 16.46 -21.13 -3.38
N ARG A 54 16.95 -19.98 -3.78
CA ARG A 54 18.07 -19.79 -4.72
C ARG A 54 18.88 -18.56 -4.35
N ASN A 55 20.13 -18.55 -4.77
CA ASN A 55 20.93 -17.32 -4.81
C ASN A 55 20.42 -16.44 -5.97
N VAL A 56 20.34 -15.15 -5.73
CA VAL A 56 19.83 -14.19 -6.73
C VAL A 56 20.80 -13.05 -6.96
N PHE A 57 20.83 -12.57 -8.19
CA PHE A 57 21.47 -11.35 -8.58
C PHE A 57 20.40 -10.37 -9.04
N ASN A 58 20.31 -9.22 -8.36
CA ASN A 58 19.39 -8.15 -8.67
C ASN A 58 20.21 -6.97 -9.24
N HIS A 59 19.64 -6.27 -10.21
CA HIS A 59 20.29 -5.13 -10.83
C HIS A 59 19.31 -4.03 -11.13
N LYS A 60 19.81 -2.79 -11.05
CA LYS A 60 19.08 -1.57 -11.39
C LYS A 60 19.94 -0.74 -12.31
N HIS A 61 19.34 -0.21 -13.37
CA HIS A 61 19.93 0.72 -14.29
C HIS A 61 19.14 2.01 -14.31
N SER A 62 19.84 3.14 -14.29
CA SER A 62 19.23 4.46 -14.38
C SER A 62 20.06 5.30 -15.35
N LEU A 63 19.38 5.97 -16.26
CA LEU A 63 19.97 6.94 -17.18
C LEU A 63 19.22 8.25 -17.01
N ASN A 64 19.95 9.31 -16.72
CA ASN A 64 19.42 10.67 -16.73
C ASN A 64 20.14 11.46 -17.81
N VAL A 65 19.39 12.12 -18.67
CA VAL A 65 19.89 13.05 -19.67
C VAL A 65 19.20 14.38 -19.45
N SER A 66 19.97 15.41 -19.13
CA SER A 66 19.44 16.74 -18.88
C SER A 66 20.19 17.78 -19.71
N GLY A 67 19.51 18.83 -20.10
CA GLY A 67 20.08 19.92 -20.88
C GLY A 67 19.17 21.14 -20.87
N GLY A 68 19.55 22.15 -21.63
CA GLY A 68 18.80 23.37 -21.79
C GLY A 68 19.60 24.62 -21.49
N GLU A 69 18.90 25.71 -21.36
CA GLU A 69 19.43 27.06 -21.06
C GLU A 69 18.59 27.76 -20.00
N GLU A 70 18.82 29.05 -19.75
CA GLU A 70 18.09 29.80 -18.70
C GLU A 70 16.59 29.80 -18.88
N THR A 71 16.10 29.81 -20.12
CA THR A 71 14.67 29.89 -20.47
C THR A 71 13.99 28.55 -20.52
N ILE A 72 14.71 27.48 -20.84
CA ILE A 72 14.15 26.14 -20.94
C ILE A 72 15.17 25.10 -20.51
N ARG A 73 14.75 24.24 -19.58
CA ARG A 73 15.50 23.07 -19.14
C ARG A 73 14.67 21.83 -19.29
N TYR A 74 15.31 20.74 -19.64
CA TYR A 74 14.65 19.44 -19.76
C TYR A 74 15.49 18.35 -19.10
N SER A 75 14.82 17.33 -18.62
CA SER A 75 15.42 16.10 -18.09
C SER A 75 14.60 14.91 -18.56
N LEU A 76 15.31 13.93 -19.12
CA LEU A 76 14.78 12.60 -19.45
C LEU A 76 15.39 11.60 -18.49
N ASP A 77 14.54 10.89 -17.77
CA ASP A 77 14.91 9.85 -16.83
C ASP A 77 14.42 8.50 -17.34
N LEU A 78 15.33 7.54 -17.48
CA LEU A 78 15.00 6.16 -17.82
C LEU A 78 15.48 5.27 -16.68
N ASN A 79 14.63 4.33 -16.28
CA ASN A 79 14.97 3.38 -15.23
C ASN A 79 14.51 1.97 -15.59
N TYR A 80 15.32 1.01 -15.21
CA TYR A 80 15.02 -0.41 -15.30
C TYR A 80 15.51 -1.12 -14.04
N ASP A 81 14.66 -1.92 -13.43
CA ASP A 81 14.93 -2.63 -12.18
C ASP A 81 14.45 -4.08 -12.31
N SER A 82 15.37 -5.03 -12.15
CA SER A 82 15.08 -6.46 -12.18
C SER A 82 15.37 -7.07 -10.81
N ASN A 83 14.31 -7.38 -10.09
CA ASN A 83 14.36 -7.99 -8.76
C ASN A 83 13.84 -9.43 -8.83
N LYS A 84 14.76 -10.37 -8.71
CA LYS A 84 14.45 -11.79 -8.53
C LYS A 84 14.30 -12.08 -7.05
N GLY A 85 13.22 -12.73 -6.65
CA GLY A 85 13.03 -13.16 -5.27
C GLY A 85 13.94 -14.36 -4.92
N VAL A 86 14.27 -14.47 -3.64
CA VAL A 86 15.04 -15.63 -3.11
C VAL A 86 14.27 -16.94 -3.24
N MET A 87 12.95 -16.91 -3.27
CA MET A 87 12.15 -18.07 -3.65
C MET A 87 12.16 -18.21 -5.18
N LYS A 88 12.45 -19.41 -5.64
CA LYS A 88 12.51 -19.74 -7.07
C LYS A 88 11.22 -19.34 -7.78
N GLY A 89 11.34 -18.82 -9.00
CA GLY A 89 10.20 -18.39 -9.83
C GLY A 89 9.68 -16.99 -9.51
N SER A 90 9.80 -16.48 -8.28
CA SER A 90 9.32 -15.13 -7.97
C SER A 90 10.19 -14.06 -8.61
N HIS A 91 9.57 -13.03 -9.15
CA HIS A 91 10.27 -11.87 -9.70
C HIS A 91 9.39 -10.63 -9.75
N ARG A 92 10.05 -9.47 -9.78
CA ARG A 92 9.46 -8.17 -10.08
C ARG A 92 10.37 -7.38 -11.00
N THR A 93 9.87 -7.04 -12.17
CA THR A 93 10.56 -6.19 -13.13
C THR A 93 9.85 -4.85 -13.22
N ARG A 94 10.61 -3.76 -13.21
CA ARG A 94 10.12 -2.41 -13.43
C ARG A 94 10.85 -1.76 -14.57
N ALA A 95 10.13 -1.03 -15.39
CA ALA A 95 10.67 -0.13 -16.39
C ALA A 95 9.92 1.19 -16.30
N GLY A 96 10.64 2.30 -16.41
CA GLY A 96 10.02 3.61 -16.31
C GLY A 96 10.74 4.65 -17.16
N ALA A 97 9.97 5.63 -17.59
CA ALA A 97 10.46 6.80 -18.28
C ALA A 97 9.82 8.06 -17.68
N GLY A 98 10.59 9.11 -17.48
CA GLY A 98 10.15 10.41 -17.01
C GLY A 98 10.68 11.52 -17.90
N LEU A 99 9.84 12.49 -18.21
CA LEU A 99 10.23 13.72 -18.91
C LEU A 99 9.82 14.91 -18.06
N THR A 100 10.77 15.74 -17.71
CA THR A 100 10.52 17.01 -17.01
C THR A 100 10.96 18.17 -17.90
N ILE A 101 10.12 19.19 -18.03
CA ILE A 101 10.39 20.43 -18.75
C ILE A 101 10.14 21.59 -17.77
N ASP A 102 11.14 22.43 -17.55
CA ASP A 102 11.07 23.69 -16.82
C ASP A 102 11.24 24.83 -17.82
N TYR A 103 10.17 25.60 -18.06
CA TYR A 103 10.12 26.68 -19.01
C TYR A 103 9.88 28.01 -18.33
N ARG A 104 10.78 28.96 -18.51
CA ARG A 104 10.77 30.29 -17.92
C ARG A 104 10.75 31.38 -19.00
N PRO A 105 9.59 31.61 -19.66
CA PRO A 105 9.49 32.56 -20.77
C PRO A 105 9.73 34.01 -20.33
N LYS A 106 9.53 34.29 -19.05
CA LYS A 106 9.72 35.60 -18.42
C LYS A 106 10.26 35.39 -17.01
N SER A 107 10.97 36.39 -16.47
CA SER A 107 11.49 36.35 -15.11
C SER A 107 10.42 36.17 -14.02
N TRP A 108 9.19 36.55 -14.31
CA TRP A 108 8.05 36.44 -13.40
C TRP A 108 7.20 35.15 -13.62
N LEU A 109 7.46 34.35 -14.67
CA LEU A 109 6.65 33.17 -14.99
C LEU A 109 7.54 31.95 -15.18
N GLN A 110 7.26 30.90 -14.40
CA GLN A 110 7.84 29.59 -14.54
C GLN A 110 6.71 28.55 -14.74
N LEU A 111 6.84 27.74 -15.74
CA LEU A 111 5.98 26.60 -16.07
C LEU A 111 6.82 25.32 -15.98
N MET A 112 6.41 24.38 -15.18
CA MET A 112 7.11 23.08 -15.09
C MET A 112 6.09 21.97 -15.29
N ASN A 113 6.42 21.07 -16.19
CA ASN A 113 5.65 19.84 -16.41
C ASN A 113 6.55 18.63 -16.24
N SER A 114 6.05 17.62 -15.53
CA SER A 114 6.75 16.35 -15.32
C SER A 114 5.79 15.20 -15.56
N ILE A 115 6.04 14.46 -16.63
CA ILE A 115 5.27 13.26 -17.00
C ILE A 115 6.13 12.06 -16.69
N THR A 116 5.59 11.08 -15.95
CA THR A 116 6.24 9.81 -15.67
C THR A 116 5.34 8.64 -16.05
N TYR A 117 5.93 7.63 -16.65
CA TYR A 117 5.31 6.35 -16.93
C TYR A 117 6.13 5.24 -16.27
N ASN A 118 5.47 4.36 -15.54
CA ASN A 118 6.09 3.19 -14.93
C ASN A 118 5.29 1.94 -15.28
N TRP A 119 5.99 0.93 -15.72
CA TRP A 119 5.48 -0.41 -15.90
C TRP A 119 6.10 -1.33 -14.85
N THR A 120 5.28 -2.20 -14.26
CA THR A 120 5.73 -3.22 -13.31
C THR A 120 5.12 -4.57 -13.68
N GLY A 121 5.95 -5.57 -13.88
CA GLY A 121 5.56 -6.97 -14.00
C GLY A 121 5.95 -7.73 -12.74
N THR A 122 5.05 -8.56 -12.23
CA THR A 122 5.27 -9.39 -11.04
C THR A 122 4.84 -10.82 -11.28
N GLU A 123 5.50 -11.75 -10.62
CA GLU A 123 5.05 -13.13 -10.51
C GLU A 123 5.47 -13.68 -9.15
N ASP A 124 4.53 -14.32 -8.45
CA ASP A 124 4.80 -14.97 -7.18
C ASP A 124 5.46 -16.33 -7.42
N SER A 125 6.13 -16.84 -6.39
CA SER A 125 6.81 -18.12 -6.49
C SER A 125 5.81 -19.26 -6.70
N PRO A 126 6.00 -20.14 -7.71
CA PRO A 126 5.21 -21.34 -7.85
C PRO A 126 5.42 -22.32 -6.70
N TYR A 127 6.51 -22.16 -5.93
CA TYR A 127 6.78 -22.95 -4.72
C TYR A 127 5.83 -22.60 -3.55
N GLY A 128 5.00 -21.59 -3.67
CA GLY A 128 4.06 -21.18 -2.64
C GLY A 128 4.71 -20.40 -1.51
N SER A 129 4.30 -20.65 -0.26
CA SER A 129 4.76 -19.91 0.92
C SER A 129 6.02 -20.56 1.52
N PHE A 130 6.96 -19.72 1.99
CA PHE A 130 8.15 -20.19 2.71
C PHE A 130 7.79 -20.95 3.99
N SER A 131 6.73 -20.54 4.69
CA SER A 131 6.25 -21.22 5.90
C SER A 131 5.87 -22.68 5.66
N THR A 132 5.32 -23.01 4.48
CA THR A 132 5.00 -24.39 4.13
C THR A 132 6.23 -25.29 4.22
N TYR A 133 7.38 -24.83 3.77
CA TYR A 133 8.64 -25.59 3.85
C TYR A 133 9.24 -25.61 5.26
N ALA A 134 9.03 -24.53 6.02
CA ALA A 134 9.51 -24.46 7.40
C ALA A 134 8.77 -25.41 8.36
N GLU A 135 7.53 -25.72 8.06
CA GLU A 135 6.68 -26.64 8.83
C GLU A 135 6.89 -28.13 8.46
N MET A 136 7.52 -28.41 7.33
CA MET A 136 7.77 -29.78 6.89
C MET A 136 8.77 -30.49 7.79
N LYS A 137 8.49 -31.75 8.06
CA LYS A 137 9.33 -32.59 8.89
C LYS A 137 10.51 -33.16 8.09
N PRO A 138 11.74 -33.15 8.62
CA PRO A 138 12.94 -33.60 7.88
C PRO A 138 12.94 -35.09 7.56
N TYR A 139 12.20 -35.94 8.30
CA TYR A 139 12.05 -37.36 8.04
C TYR A 139 11.00 -37.72 6.96
N LEU A 140 10.41 -36.73 6.27
CA LEU A 140 9.46 -36.97 5.17
C LEU A 140 10.23 -37.25 3.88
N PRO A 141 10.01 -38.40 3.23
CA PRO A 141 10.59 -38.69 1.92
C PRO A 141 9.94 -37.81 0.83
N ILE A 142 10.76 -37.22 -0.02
CA ILE A 142 10.30 -36.40 -1.16
C ILE A 142 9.92 -37.32 -2.35
N TYR A 143 10.66 -38.39 -2.52
CA TYR A 143 10.60 -39.30 -3.65
C TYR A 143 10.14 -40.68 -3.22
N ASP A 144 9.53 -41.40 -4.14
CA ASP A 144 9.26 -42.83 -3.99
C ASP A 144 10.54 -43.68 -4.25
N ASP A 145 10.42 -45.00 -4.16
CA ASP A 145 11.55 -45.92 -4.39
C ASP A 145 12.02 -45.94 -5.86
N ASN A 146 11.25 -45.40 -6.79
CA ASN A 146 11.61 -45.23 -8.21
C ASN A 146 12.25 -43.89 -8.53
N GLY A 147 12.36 -42.98 -7.53
CA GLY A 147 12.90 -41.64 -7.70
C GLY A 147 11.91 -40.62 -8.25
N GLU A 148 10.61 -40.95 -8.30
CA GLU A 148 9.58 -39.99 -8.69
C GLU A 148 9.06 -39.20 -7.50
N LEU A 149 8.67 -37.92 -7.72
CA LEU A 149 8.11 -37.08 -6.66
C LEU A 149 6.79 -37.64 -6.14
N LEU A 150 6.73 -37.89 -4.85
CA LEU A 150 5.49 -38.23 -4.17
C LEU A 150 4.52 -37.05 -4.23
N GLN A 151 3.26 -37.31 -4.58
CA GLN A 151 2.21 -36.27 -4.52
C GLN A 151 1.85 -35.92 -3.07
N ASN A 152 1.76 -36.95 -2.22
CA ASN A 152 1.49 -36.82 -0.80
C ASN A 152 2.65 -37.41 0.00
N LEU A 153 3.11 -36.64 0.97
CA LEU A 153 4.14 -37.03 1.91
C LEU A 153 3.47 -37.72 3.09
N GLN A 154 4.04 -38.86 3.51
CA GLN A 154 3.53 -39.56 4.68
C GLN A 154 4.70 -40.18 5.48
N ALA A 155 4.66 -39.97 6.79
CA ALA A 155 5.48 -40.69 7.75
C ALA A 155 4.63 -40.93 9.00
N GLY A 156 4.29 -42.18 9.24
CA GLY A 156 3.34 -42.53 10.29
C GLY A 156 1.94 -41.92 10.05
N GLU A 157 1.42 -41.26 11.06
CA GLU A 157 0.14 -40.55 10.98
C GLU A 157 0.26 -39.16 10.31
N PHE A 158 1.47 -38.63 10.19
CA PHE A 158 1.68 -37.32 9.57
C PHE A 158 1.48 -37.43 8.04
N LYS A 159 0.59 -36.64 7.52
CA LYS A 159 0.30 -36.50 6.10
C LYS A 159 0.33 -35.06 5.66
N ALA A 160 0.98 -34.78 4.54
CA ALA A 160 1.00 -33.45 3.94
C ALA A 160 1.07 -33.59 2.41
N ALA A 161 0.55 -32.60 1.69
CA ALA A 161 0.81 -32.48 0.26
C ALA A 161 2.30 -32.14 0.04
N ASN A 162 2.93 -32.75 -0.95
CA ASN A 162 4.29 -32.42 -1.32
C ASN A 162 4.32 -31.06 -2.03
N PRO A 163 4.91 -30.00 -1.44
CA PRO A 163 4.91 -28.67 -2.04
C PRO A 163 5.75 -28.60 -3.33
N LEU A 164 6.56 -29.59 -3.62
CA LEU A 164 7.37 -29.69 -4.85
C LEU A 164 6.60 -30.31 -6.01
N TYR A 165 5.57 -31.11 -5.72
CA TYR A 165 4.80 -31.78 -6.75
C TYR A 165 4.11 -30.84 -7.73
N PRO A 166 3.42 -29.78 -7.28
CA PRO A 166 2.83 -28.79 -8.17
C PRO A 166 3.85 -28.09 -9.07
N VAL A 167 5.04 -27.82 -8.55
CA VAL A 167 6.09 -27.11 -9.31
C VAL A 167 6.63 -27.95 -10.48
N LYS A 168 6.69 -29.29 -10.33
CA LYS A 168 7.23 -30.18 -11.35
C LYS A 168 6.17 -30.62 -12.37
N TYR A 169 4.96 -30.90 -11.91
CA TYR A 169 3.95 -31.59 -12.72
C TYR A 169 2.71 -30.75 -13.07
N LEU A 170 2.54 -29.58 -12.45
CA LEU A 170 1.38 -28.74 -12.67
C LEU A 170 1.77 -27.40 -13.27
N GLU A 171 0.87 -26.84 -14.06
CA GLU A 171 1.06 -25.53 -14.70
C GLU A 171 0.42 -24.36 -13.92
N SER A 172 0.36 -24.51 -12.60
CA SER A 172 -0.14 -23.44 -11.73
C SER A 172 0.80 -22.24 -11.70
N TYR A 173 0.23 -21.03 -11.74
CA TYR A 173 0.95 -19.79 -11.46
C TYR A 173 0.15 -18.92 -10.49
N ARG A 174 0.84 -18.08 -9.73
CA ARG A 174 0.25 -17.23 -8.72
C ARG A 174 0.72 -15.80 -8.88
N GLY A 175 -0.17 -14.85 -8.63
CA GLY A 175 0.17 -13.44 -8.59
C GLY A 175 0.86 -12.90 -9.85
N LYS A 176 0.57 -13.51 -11.03
CA LYS A 176 1.07 -12.99 -12.29
C LYS A 176 0.41 -11.66 -12.58
N GLY A 177 1.16 -10.59 -12.31
CA GLY A 177 0.64 -9.24 -12.27
C GLY A 177 1.32 -8.31 -13.26
N LYS A 178 0.55 -7.32 -13.70
CA LYS A 178 1.02 -6.20 -14.51
C LYS A 178 0.38 -4.93 -14.00
N THR A 179 1.22 -3.91 -13.75
CA THR A 179 0.75 -2.58 -13.35
C THR A 179 1.37 -1.54 -14.27
N ASP A 180 0.52 -0.70 -14.82
CA ASP A 180 0.87 0.49 -15.59
C ASP A 180 0.47 1.72 -14.76
N ASP A 181 1.40 2.64 -14.54
CA ASP A 181 1.21 3.89 -13.81
C ASP A 181 1.68 5.06 -14.66
N ILE A 182 0.79 6.02 -14.90
CA ILE A 182 1.12 7.28 -15.56
C ILE A 182 0.77 8.43 -14.64
N THR A 183 1.72 9.32 -14.42
CA THR A 183 1.53 10.53 -13.61
C THR A 183 1.98 11.74 -14.40
N ASP A 184 1.14 12.77 -14.42
CA ASP A 184 1.47 14.09 -14.97
C ASP A 184 1.34 15.14 -13.85
N ASN A 185 2.39 15.94 -13.67
CA ASN A 185 2.45 17.03 -12.72
C ASN A 185 2.73 18.32 -13.47
N PHE A 186 1.79 19.23 -13.45
CA PHE A 186 1.93 20.56 -14.03
C PHE A 186 1.98 21.61 -12.92
N ASN A 187 3.01 22.44 -12.92
CA ASN A 187 3.25 23.49 -11.95
C ASN A 187 3.40 24.84 -12.67
N VAL A 188 2.75 25.85 -12.10
CA VAL A 188 2.84 27.23 -12.50
C VAL A 188 3.30 28.06 -11.31
N ASN A 189 4.40 28.78 -11.46
CA ASN A 189 4.84 29.78 -10.47
C ASN A 189 4.85 31.15 -11.16
N MET A 190 4.17 32.12 -10.53
CA MET A 190 4.15 33.51 -10.96
C MET A 190 4.69 34.39 -9.84
N TYR A 191 5.69 35.18 -10.13
CA TYR A 191 6.33 36.09 -9.20
C TYR A 191 5.95 37.53 -9.58
N PHE A 192 5.08 38.14 -8.76
CA PHE A 192 4.63 39.48 -8.99
C PHE A 192 5.48 40.49 -8.20
N ALA A 193 5.37 41.76 -8.54
CA ALA A 193 6.00 42.82 -7.75
C ALA A 193 5.50 42.85 -6.29
N ASN A 194 6.29 43.45 -5.41
CA ASN A 194 5.91 43.69 -4.01
C ASN A 194 5.70 42.44 -3.14
N GLY A 195 6.37 41.32 -3.45
CA GLY A 195 6.34 40.13 -2.59
C GLY A 195 5.11 39.21 -2.78
N LEU A 196 4.31 39.44 -3.81
CA LEU A 196 3.19 38.57 -4.16
C LEU A 196 3.66 37.46 -5.09
N GLN A 197 3.30 36.21 -4.78
CA GLN A 197 3.58 35.02 -5.59
C GLN A 197 2.31 34.18 -5.73
N PHE A 198 2.07 33.65 -6.92
CA PHE A 198 1.07 32.61 -7.16
C PHE A 198 1.78 31.27 -7.47
N LYS A 199 1.29 30.20 -6.85
CA LYS A 199 1.67 28.81 -7.18
C LYS A 199 0.42 28.03 -7.50
N GLY A 200 0.40 27.44 -8.71
CA GLY A 200 -0.61 26.49 -9.13
C GLY A 200 0.04 25.13 -9.39
N GLN A 201 -0.55 24.08 -8.87
CA GLN A 201 -0.11 22.70 -9.10
C GLN A 201 -1.33 21.88 -9.47
N PHE A 202 -1.25 21.18 -10.58
CA PHE A 202 -2.19 20.16 -10.99
C PHE A 202 -1.44 18.84 -11.18
N SER A 203 -1.93 17.79 -10.53
CA SER A 203 -1.38 16.44 -10.64
C SER A 203 -2.49 15.47 -11.01
N ILE A 204 -2.24 14.59 -11.94
CA ILE A 204 -3.12 13.50 -12.31
C ILE A 204 -2.34 12.19 -12.40
N THR A 205 -2.84 11.14 -11.76
CA THR A 205 -2.26 9.80 -11.81
C THR A 205 -3.33 8.81 -12.23
N LYS A 206 -2.99 7.96 -13.20
CA LYS A 206 -3.77 6.78 -13.57
C LYS A 206 -2.94 5.54 -13.34
N THR A 207 -3.45 4.63 -12.52
CA THR A 207 -2.85 3.32 -12.27
C THR A 207 -3.80 2.23 -12.75
N THR A 208 -3.34 1.33 -13.61
CA THR A 208 -4.09 0.15 -14.04
C THR A 208 -3.32 -1.08 -13.64
N SER A 209 -3.94 -1.98 -12.88
CA SER A 209 -3.34 -3.24 -12.45
C SER A 209 -4.19 -4.43 -12.90
N LYS A 210 -3.52 -5.47 -13.37
CA LYS A 210 -4.12 -6.78 -13.68
C LYS A 210 -3.34 -7.85 -12.95
N THR A 211 -4.04 -8.77 -12.30
CA THR A 211 -3.42 -9.89 -11.59
C THR A 211 -4.19 -11.16 -11.89
N GLU A 212 -3.47 -12.22 -12.13
CA GLU A 212 -4.03 -13.54 -12.41
C GLU A 212 -3.39 -14.60 -11.51
N THR A 213 -4.22 -15.54 -11.06
CA THR A 213 -3.79 -16.76 -10.35
C THR A 213 -4.50 -17.94 -10.97
N PHE A 214 -3.74 -18.90 -11.46
CA PHE A 214 -4.27 -20.15 -12.01
C PHE A 214 -3.84 -21.33 -11.12
N VAL A 215 -4.79 -22.17 -10.77
CA VAL A 215 -4.55 -23.41 -10.02
C VAL A 215 -4.99 -24.59 -10.90
N ASP A 216 -4.04 -25.47 -11.22
CA ASP A 216 -4.25 -26.64 -12.07
C ASP A 216 -5.30 -27.59 -11.44
N PRO A 217 -6.17 -28.23 -12.24
CA PRO A 217 -7.16 -29.19 -11.74
C PRO A 217 -6.59 -30.38 -10.97
N LYS A 218 -5.34 -30.72 -11.19
CA LYS A 218 -4.63 -31.80 -10.47
C LYS A 218 -3.99 -31.36 -9.17
N ASP A 219 -4.13 -30.07 -8.82
CA ASP A 219 -3.59 -29.54 -7.55
C ASP A 219 -4.20 -30.24 -6.34
N ALA A 220 -3.38 -30.45 -5.31
CA ALA A 220 -3.79 -31.14 -4.08
C ALA A 220 -5.00 -30.47 -3.39
N SER A 221 -5.20 -29.17 -3.58
CA SER A 221 -6.35 -28.44 -3.05
C SER A 221 -7.70 -28.96 -3.56
N PHE A 222 -7.71 -29.64 -4.70
CA PHE A 222 -8.93 -30.24 -5.29
C PHE A 222 -9.12 -31.72 -4.95
N GLN A 223 -8.14 -32.39 -4.34
CA GLN A 223 -8.21 -33.86 -4.12
C GLN A 223 -9.28 -34.26 -3.11
N TYR A 224 -9.51 -33.47 -2.08
CA TYR A 224 -10.43 -33.77 -0.98
C TYR A 224 -11.57 -32.76 -0.84
N SER A 225 -11.80 -31.97 -1.87
CA SER A 225 -12.74 -30.84 -1.81
C SER A 225 -14.20 -31.23 -2.01
N GLY A 226 -14.49 -32.51 -2.39
CA GLY A 226 -15.83 -32.90 -2.81
C GLY A 226 -16.28 -32.28 -4.15
N ILE A 227 -15.39 -31.56 -4.83
CA ILE A 227 -15.65 -30.94 -6.13
C ILE A 227 -15.53 -32.00 -7.22
N THR A 228 -16.50 -32.05 -8.11
CA THR A 228 -16.51 -32.98 -9.28
C THR A 228 -15.38 -32.63 -10.25
N ASP A 229 -14.86 -33.62 -10.97
CA ASP A 229 -13.68 -33.46 -11.83
C ASP A 229 -13.87 -32.36 -12.90
N ASP A 230 -15.08 -32.20 -13.41
CA ASP A 230 -15.47 -31.16 -14.37
C ASP A 230 -15.37 -29.73 -13.82
N LYS A 231 -15.29 -29.58 -12.50
CA LYS A 231 -15.19 -28.27 -11.80
C LYS A 231 -13.83 -28.02 -11.15
N LYS A 232 -12.90 -28.97 -11.27
CA LYS A 232 -11.53 -28.78 -10.74
C LYS A 232 -10.74 -27.80 -11.60
N GLY A 233 -9.77 -27.13 -10.97
CA GLY A 233 -9.01 -26.03 -11.56
C GLY A 233 -9.71 -24.68 -11.41
N SER A 234 -8.95 -23.65 -11.12
CA SER A 234 -9.47 -22.29 -10.97
C SER A 234 -8.58 -21.26 -11.63
N LEU A 235 -9.19 -20.24 -12.20
CA LEU A 235 -8.52 -19.02 -12.66
C LEU A 235 -9.20 -17.82 -11.97
N ASP A 236 -8.46 -17.17 -11.08
CA ASP A 236 -8.85 -15.92 -10.47
C ASP A 236 -8.18 -14.77 -11.21
N ARG A 237 -8.98 -13.84 -11.70
CA ARG A 237 -8.54 -12.65 -12.43
C ARG A 237 -9.05 -11.40 -11.75
N SER A 238 -8.15 -10.48 -11.44
CA SER A 238 -8.49 -9.17 -10.90
C SER A 238 -7.95 -8.06 -11.79
N THR A 239 -8.79 -7.09 -12.10
CA THR A 239 -8.40 -5.86 -12.78
C THR A 239 -8.81 -4.68 -11.92
N SER A 240 -7.92 -3.70 -11.74
CA SER A 240 -8.24 -2.46 -11.06
C SER A 240 -7.76 -1.26 -11.86
N SER A 241 -8.52 -0.18 -11.81
CA SER A 241 -8.20 1.10 -12.42
C SER A 241 -8.43 2.20 -11.40
N ASN A 242 -7.39 2.96 -11.11
CA ASN A 242 -7.42 4.05 -10.15
C ASN A 242 -7.09 5.36 -10.85
N TRP A 243 -7.94 6.36 -10.65
CA TRP A 243 -7.71 7.74 -11.04
C TRP A 243 -7.58 8.60 -9.80
N ASN A 244 -6.55 9.41 -9.75
CA ASN A 244 -6.35 10.38 -8.70
C ASN A 244 -5.91 11.69 -9.33
N TRP A 245 -6.65 12.78 -9.09
CA TRP A 245 -6.19 14.10 -9.45
C TRP A 245 -6.24 15.04 -8.24
N ASN A 246 -5.32 15.99 -8.23
CA ASN A 246 -5.16 16.97 -7.18
C ASN A 246 -4.82 18.33 -7.79
N LEU A 247 -5.56 19.36 -7.38
CA LEU A 247 -5.33 20.76 -7.74
C LEU A 247 -5.03 21.54 -6.48
N ASN A 248 -3.90 22.22 -6.43
CA ASN A 248 -3.54 23.16 -5.40
C ASN A 248 -3.25 24.51 -6.03
N THR A 249 -3.89 25.56 -5.53
CA THR A 249 -3.63 26.93 -5.95
C THR A 249 -3.42 27.79 -4.73
N MET A 250 -2.32 28.52 -4.68
CA MET A 250 -1.89 29.32 -3.55
C MET A 250 -1.40 30.68 -3.98
N PHE A 251 -1.87 31.73 -3.32
CA PHE A 251 -1.28 33.04 -3.32
C PHE A 251 -0.48 33.22 -2.03
N TYR A 252 0.74 33.66 -2.17
CA TYR A 252 1.65 33.98 -1.07
C TYR A 252 1.97 35.48 -1.14
N TYR A 253 1.90 36.15 0.01
CA TYR A 253 2.33 37.52 0.13
C TYR A 253 3.31 37.62 1.28
N ASN A 254 4.52 38.06 0.96
CA ASN A 254 5.60 38.25 1.92
C ASN A 254 6.13 39.68 1.81
N LYS A 255 6.03 40.46 2.89
CA LYS A 255 6.54 41.83 2.88
C LYS A 255 6.91 42.29 4.26
N THR A 256 8.03 43.03 4.32
CA THR A 256 8.41 43.85 5.49
C THR A 256 8.07 45.29 5.19
N LEU A 257 7.25 45.90 6.01
CA LEU A 257 6.82 47.31 5.91
C LEU A 257 7.51 48.13 7.00
N GLY A 258 8.10 49.24 6.60
CA GLY A 258 8.78 50.15 7.54
C GLY A 258 9.92 49.50 8.33
N GLY A 259 10.47 48.38 7.86
CA GLY A 259 11.54 47.64 8.55
C GLY A 259 11.11 46.93 9.84
N ARG A 260 9.85 47.08 10.28
CA ARG A 260 9.36 46.66 11.59
C ARG A 260 8.18 45.66 11.51
N HIS A 261 7.37 45.75 10.47
CA HIS A 261 6.18 44.94 10.31
C HIS A 261 6.41 43.84 9.25
N PHE A 262 6.64 42.64 9.66
CA PHE A 262 6.72 41.48 8.76
C PHE A 262 5.35 40.83 8.61
N ILE A 263 4.90 40.68 7.38
CA ILE A 263 3.63 40.01 7.04
C ILE A 263 3.92 38.87 6.07
N ASN A 264 3.47 37.68 6.44
CA ASN A 264 3.40 36.53 5.57
C ASN A 264 1.94 36.05 5.51
N ALA A 265 1.30 36.18 4.36
CA ALA A 265 -0.09 35.77 4.17
C ALA A 265 -0.18 34.75 3.06
N THR A 266 -1.03 33.74 3.26
CA THR A 266 -1.34 32.71 2.27
C THR A 266 -2.84 32.62 2.09
N LEU A 267 -3.29 32.54 0.85
CA LEU A 267 -4.68 32.26 0.49
C LEU A 267 -4.68 31.20 -0.60
N GLY A 268 -5.51 30.18 -0.45
CA GLY A 268 -5.50 29.10 -1.42
C GLY A 268 -6.73 28.22 -1.44
N MET A 269 -6.72 27.35 -2.43
CA MET A 269 -7.72 26.32 -2.62
C MET A 269 -7.02 25.00 -2.96
N ASN A 270 -7.52 23.91 -2.41
CA ASN A 270 -7.18 22.59 -2.89
C ASN A 270 -8.42 21.80 -3.25
N ALA A 271 -8.33 21.01 -4.31
CA ALA A 271 -9.38 20.08 -4.71
C ALA A 271 -8.75 18.77 -5.13
N LYS A 272 -9.37 17.66 -4.73
CA LYS A 272 -8.91 16.33 -5.14
C LYS A 272 -10.08 15.39 -5.38
N GLU A 273 -9.88 14.46 -6.31
CA GLU A 273 -10.76 13.30 -6.50
C GLU A 273 -9.91 12.05 -6.57
N THR A 274 -10.35 11.02 -5.88
CA THR A 274 -9.84 9.66 -6.02
C THR A 274 -10.99 8.79 -6.47
N SER A 275 -10.82 8.09 -7.59
CA SER A 275 -11.78 7.14 -8.14
C SER A 275 -11.08 5.80 -8.32
N SER A 276 -11.69 4.74 -7.83
CA SER A 276 -11.20 3.38 -7.95
C SER A 276 -12.31 2.50 -8.48
N GLU A 277 -11.96 1.67 -9.44
CA GLU A 277 -12.80 0.60 -9.98
C GLU A 277 -12.01 -0.69 -9.94
N SER A 278 -12.61 -1.75 -9.40
CA SER A 278 -12.01 -3.08 -9.43
C SER A 278 -13.03 -4.11 -9.86
N GLU A 279 -12.55 -5.05 -10.66
CA GLU A 279 -13.32 -6.15 -11.20
C GLU A 279 -12.60 -7.45 -10.82
N GLN A 280 -13.33 -8.39 -10.23
CA GLN A 280 -12.82 -9.71 -9.88
C GLN A 280 -13.71 -10.77 -10.49
N MET A 281 -13.07 -11.70 -11.21
CA MET A 281 -13.72 -12.83 -11.86
C MET A 281 -13.05 -14.11 -11.40
N ARG A 282 -13.85 -15.14 -11.16
CA ARG A 282 -13.40 -16.48 -10.87
C ARG A 282 -14.01 -17.47 -11.86
N PHE A 283 -13.15 -18.26 -12.48
CA PHE A 283 -13.53 -19.31 -13.41
C PHE A 283 -13.15 -20.65 -12.81
N LEU A 284 -13.98 -21.67 -12.98
CA LEU A 284 -13.74 -23.04 -12.51
C LEU A 284 -13.92 -24.04 -13.65
N GLY A 285 -13.30 -25.22 -13.46
CA GLY A 285 -13.47 -26.35 -14.36
C GLY A 285 -12.59 -26.24 -15.60
N PHE A 286 -11.31 -26.52 -15.43
CA PHE A 286 -10.33 -26.61 -16.50
C PHE A 286 -10.00 -28.09 -16.73
N GLY A 287 -10.86 -28.82 -17.45
CA GLY A 287 -10.76 -30.29 -17.65
C GLY A 287 -9.50 -30.75 -18.36
N LEU A 288 -8.82 -29.86 -19.08
CA LEU A 288 -7.53 -30.12 -19.71
C LEU A 288 -6.47 -29.29 -18.95
N GLY A 289 -5.56 -29.94 -18.26
CA GLY A 289 -4.42 -29.28 -17.65
C GLY A 289 -3.62 -28.50 -18.70
N GLY A 290 -3.04 -27.34 -18.28
CA GLY A 290 -2.22 -26.51 -19.15
C GLY A 290 -2.99 -25.49 -20.01
N ILE A 291 -4.30 -25.54 -20.07
CA ILE A 291 -5.12 -24.55 -20.78
C ILE A 291 -5.81 -23.65 -19.76
N ASN A 292 -5.26 -22.46 -19.57
CA ASN A 292 -5.67 -21.50 -18.55
C ASN A 292 -6.49 -20.30 -19.08
N SER A 293 -7.06 -20.41 -20.27
CA SER A 293 -7.94 -19.37 -20.82
C SER A 293 -9.36 -19.50 -20.27
N PRO A 294 -10.02 -18.40 -19.88
CA PRO A 294 -11.43 -18.41 -19.47
C PRO A 294 -12.38 -19.10 -20.45
N LEU A 295 -12.01 -19.12 -21.73
CA LEU A 295 -12.80 -19.77 -22.80
C LEU A 295 -12.97 -21.28 -22.57
N PHE A 296 -12.03 -21.91 -21.87
CA PHE A 296 -12.01 -23.36 -21.61
C PHE A 296 -12.50 -23.73 -20.21
N ALA A 297 -12.93 -22.76 -19.42
CA ALA A 297 -13.55 -23.01 -18.14
C ALA A 297 -14.94 -23.61 -18.32
N ALA A 298 -15.31 -24.57 -17.48
CA ALA A 298 -16.65 -25.11 -17.44
C ALA A 298 -17.70 -24.05 -17.06
N GLY A 299 -17.30 -23.06 -16.28
CA GLY A 299 -18.16 -21.95 -15.95
C GLY A 299 -17.55 -20.92 -15.00
N GLN A 300 -18.32 -19.88 -14.80
CA GLN A 300 -18.07 -18.85 -13.79
C GLN A 300 -19.07 -19.06 -12.65
N PRO A 301 -18.65 -19.65 -11.52
CA PRO A 301 -19.57 -20.02 -10.43
C PRO A 301 -20.14 -18.80 -9.71
N ASP A 302 -19.33 -17.74 -9.60
CA ASP A 302 -19.70 -16.49 -8.95
C ASP A 302 -19.92 -15.40 -9.99
N LYS A 303 -20.87 -14.52 -9.73
CA LYS A 303 -21.01 -13.29 -10.53
C LYS A 303 -19.72 -12.47 -10.39
N THR A 304 -19.33 -11.81 -11.47
CA THR A 304 -18.23 -10.84 -11.45
C THR A 304 -18.47 -9.83 -10.34
N LYS A 305 -17.48 -9.71 -9.43
CA LYS A 305 -17.53 -8.72 -8.37
C LYS A 305 -16.97 -7.41 -8.90
N ILE A 306 -17.83 -6.41 -8.99
CA ILE A 306 -17.43 -5.06 -9.38
C ILE A 306 -17.55 -4.17 -8.15
N SER A 307 -16.48 -3.44 -7.85
CA SER A 307 -16.45 -2.45 -6.79
C SER A 307 -16.00 -1.12 -7.37
N THR A 308 -16.80 -0.09 -7.15
CA THR A 308 -16.48 1.28 -7.53
C THR A 308 -16.51 2.18 -6.32
N SER A 309 -15.53 3.05 -6.21
CA SER A 309 -15.49 4.06 -5.16
C SER A 309 -15.04 5.40 -5.73
N LYS A 310 -15.64 6.47 -5.24
CA LYS A 310 -15.28 7.84 -5.64
C LYS A 310 -15.32 8.74 -4.43
N ASN A 311 -14.20 9.40 -4.16
CA ASN A 311 -14.05 10.36 -3.07
C ASN A 311 -13.60 11.71 -3.62
N ARG A 312 -14.25 12.78 -3.17
CA ARG A 312 -13.95 14.17 -3.53
C ARG A 312 -13.77 15.00 -2.29
N LEU A 313 -12.78 15.85 -2.34
CA LEU A 313 -12.53 16.85 -1.31
C LEU A 313 -12.21 18.18 -1.99
N ILE A 314 -12.80 19.26 -1.46
CA ILE A 314 -12.44 20.62 -1.80
C ILE A 314 -12.23 21.41 -0.52
N GLY A 315 -11.22 22.25 -0.48
CA GLY A 315 -10.90 23.09 0.68
C GLY A 315 -10.42 24.46 0.25
N PHE A 316 -10.87 25.46 0.97
CA PHE A 316 -10.35 26.83 0.92
C PHE A 316 -9.55 27.07 2.20
N LEU A 317 -8.39 27.68 2.07
CA LEU A 317 -7.51 27.91 3.20
C LEU A 317 -6.91 29.31 3.14
N GLY A 318 -6.64 29.84 4.30
CA GLY A 318 -5.90 31.08 4.46
C GLY A 318 -5.13 31.10 5.76
N SER A 319 -4.00 31.76 5.74
CA SER A 319 -3.19 32.00 6.94
C SER A 319 -2.51 33.34 6.87
N VAL A 320 -2.30 33.94 8.03
CA VAL A 320 -1.52 35.14 8.20
C VAL A 320 -0.59 34.94 9.38
N ASN A 321 0.70 35.20 9.14
CA ASN A 321 1.72 35.31 10.18
C ASN A 321 2.20 36.76 10.18
N TYR A 322 2.12 37.40 11.33
CA TYR A 322 2.53 38.75 11.51
C TYR A 322 3.56 38.86 12.63
N SER A 323 4.60 39.62 12.37
CA SER A 323 5.62 39.95 13.36
C SER A 323 5.84 41.44 13.41
N PHE A 324 5.89 42.01 14.62
CA PHE A 324 6.25 43.38 14.87
C PHE A 324 7.57 43.42 15.63
N ASP A 325 8.57 44.11 15.04
CA ASP A 325 9.95 44.21 15.52
C ASP A 325 10.62 42.87 15.85
N ASP A 326 10.13 41.76 15.25
CA ASP A 326 10.50 40.37 15.60
C ASP A 326 10.31 40.05 17.10
N VAL A 327 9.58 40.89 17.84
CA VAL A 327 9.23 40.72 19.26
C VAL A 327 7.85 40.13 19.42
N TYR A 328 6.84 40.76 18.82
CA TYR A 328 5.45 40.31 18.96
C TYR A 328 5.02 39.51 17.74
N LEU A 329 4.58 38.30 17.99
CA LEU A 329 4.17 37.35 16.95
C LEU A 329 2.66 37.11 17.03
N PHE A 330 2.02 37.08 15.90
CA PHE A 330 0.61 36.73 15.76
C PHE A 330 0.41 35.80 14.55
N ASP A 331 -0.29 34.70 14.75
CA ASP A 331 -0.61 33.72 13.74
C ASP A 331 -2.11 33.48 13.70
N ALA A 332 -2.69 33.45 12.52
CA ALA A 332 -4.07 33.05 12.33
C ALA A 332 -4.17 32.16 11.08
N SER A 333 -4.92 31.09 11.17
CA SER A 333 -5.24 30.25 10.02
C SER A 333 -6.70 29.85 10.02
N PHE A 334 -7.24 29.67 8.82
CA PHE A 334 -8.55 29.07 8.64
C PHE A 334 -8.53 28.08 7.48
N ARG A 335 -9.42 27.11 7.55
CA ARG A 335 -9.68 26.14 6.49
C ARG A 335 -11.16 25.81 6.45
N PHE A 336 -11.74 25.82 5.26
CA PHE A 336 -13.13 25.47 5.04
C PHE A 336 -13.21 24.35 4.03
N ASP A 337 -13.46 23.12 4.54
CA ASP A 337 -13.38 21.89 3.78
C ASP A 337 -14.75 21.26 3.56
N ALA A 338 -14.91 20.66 2.37
CA ALA A 338 -16.04 19.81 2.06
C ALA A 338 -15.55 18.45 1.54
N SER A 339 -16.17 17.38 2.02
CA SER A 339 -15.92 16.01 1.57
C SER A 339 -17.20 15.33 1.10
N SER A 340 -17.08 14.55 0.02
CA SER A 340 -18.18 13.72 -0.48
C SER A 340 -18.56 12.54 0.44
N GLN A 341 -17.74 12.26 1.47
CA GLN A 341 -18.00 11.21 2.44
C GLN A 341 -19.17 11.54 3.39
N PHE A 342 -19.49 12.83 3.49
CA PHE A 342 -20.57 13.30 4.37
C PHE A 342 -21.90 13.43 3.67
N GLY A 343 -22.97 13.38 4.44
CA GLY A 343 -24.31 13.70 3.99
C GLY A 343 -24.40 15.10 3.37
N LYS A 344 -25.33 15.30 2.43
CA LYS A 344 -25.41 16.51 1.60
C LYS A 344 -25.37 17.82 2.41
N ASP A 345 -26.02 17.85 3.58
CA ASP A 345 -26.17 19.03 4.41
C ASP A 345 -25.02 19.25 5.43
N LYS A 346 -24.07 18.28 5.52
CA LYS A 346 -22.97 18.29 6.52
C LYS A 346 -21.58 18.17 5.90
N ARG A 347 -21.48 18.38 4.58
CA ARG A 347 -20.21 18.25 3.84
C ARG A 347 -19.17 19.28 4.25
N TRP A 348 -19.62 20.51 4.52
CA TRP A 348 -18.76 21.65 4.82
C TRP A 348 -18.45 21.77 6.31
N ALA A 349 -17.19 21.98 6.65
CA ALA A 349 -16.76 22.26 8.01
C ALA A 349 -15.66 23.32 8.06
N PRO A 350 -15.80 24.32 8.95
CA PRO A 350 -14.74 25.25 9.22
C PRO A 350 -13.77 24.70 10.29
N PHE A 351 -12.49 24.93 10.05
CA PHE A 351 -11.38 24.71 10.97
C PHE A 351 -10.56 25.99 11.06
N TRP A 352 -9.96 26.24 12.20
CA TRP A 352 -9.22 27.47 12.42
C TRP A 352 -8.22 27.32 13.56
N SER A 353 -7.19 28.15 13.55
CA SER A 353 -6.29 28.32 14.68
C SER A 353 -5.85 29.77 14.80
N VAL A 354 -5.61 30.17 16.03
CA VAL A 354 -5.03 31.50 16.38
C VAL A 354 -3.89 31.25 17.34
N GLY A 355 -2.77 31.90 17.10
CA GLY A 355 -1.58 31.83 17.92
C GLY A 355 -1.01 33.21 18.21
N THR A 356 -0.33 33.34 19.33
CA THR A 356 0.45 34.51 19.69
C THR A 356 1.76 34.09 20.35
N GLY A 357 2.77 34.91 20.22
CA GLY A 357 4.05 34.67 20.86
C GLY A 357 4.83 35.94 21.09
N ILE A 358 5.77 35.89 22.02
CA ILE A 358 6.68 36.96 22.34
C ILE A 358 8.11 36.43 22.35
N ASN A 359 8.98 37.05 21.57
CA ASN A 359 10.41 36.84 21.55
C ASN A 359 11.09 37.79 22.53
N PHE A 360 11.21 37.42 23.80
CA PHE A 360 11.79 38.26 24.85
C PHE A 360 13.26 38.59 24.60
N HIS A 361 14.00 37.72 23.96
CA HIS A 361 15.42 37.91 23.63
C HIS A 361 15.66 39.07 22.65
N ASN A 362 14.63 39.57 21.95
CA ASN A 362 14.72 40.68 21.03
C ASN A 362 14.46 42.03 21.71
N TYR A 363 14.08 42.05 23.00
CA TYR A 363 14.03 43.31 23.78
C TYR A 363 15.43 43.79 24.09
N GLU A 364 15.62 45.14 24.10
CA GLU A 364 16.92 45.76 24.34
C GLU A 364 17.59 45.31 25.64
N PHE A 365 16.82 45.01 26.70
CA PHE A 365 17.37 44.57 27.99
C PHE A 365 17.87 43.12 28.01
N LEU A 366 17.48 42.30 27.02
CA LEU A 366 17.96 40.92 26.85
C LEU A 366 18.83 40.75 25.60
N LYS A 367 18.84 41.73 24.72
CA LYS A 367 19.62 41.72 23.50
C LYS A 367 21.11 41.65 23.89
N ASP A 368 21.83 40.75 23.25
CA ASP A 368 23.25 40.49 23.52
C ASP A 368 23.56 39.96 24.94
N ASN A 369 22.57 39.42 25.67
CA ASN A 369 22.79 38.81 26.96
C ASN A 369 23.67 37.55 26.80
N TRP A 370 24.73 37.47 27.59
CA TRP A 370 25.67 36.36 27.50
C TRP A 370 25.10 35.01 27.99
N LEU A 371 24.10 35.06 28.86
CA LEU A 371 23.48 33.89 29.48
C LEU A 371 22.26 33.39 28.69
N ILE A 372 21.36 34.31 28.28
CA ILE A 372 20.12 33.98 27.58
C ILE A 372 20.25 34.38 26.12
N SER A 373 20.43 33.42 25.22
CA SER A 373 20.51 33.66 23.79
C SER A 373 19.13 33.59 23.11
N GLN A 374 18.21 32.81 23.66
CA GLN A 374 16.83 32.78 23.18
C GLN A 374 15.84 32.63 24.33
N LEU A 375 14.81 33.40 24.36
CA LEU A 375 13.64 33.25 25.22
C LEU A 375 12.39 33.60 24.44
N LYS A 376 11.56 32.61 24.17
CA LYS A 376 10.29 32.75 23.44
C LYS A 376 9.17 32.08 24.20
N ILE A 377 8.04 32.77 24.35
CA ILE A 377 6.80 32.17 24.86
C ILE A 377 5.77 32.22 23.74
N ARG A 378 5.00 31.14 23.59
CA ARG A 378 3.93 31.03 22.58
C ARG A 378 2.71 30.37 23.18
N ALA A 379 1.54 30.72 22.66
CA ALA A 379 0.28 30.08 22.95
C ALA A 379 -0.53 29.97 21.67
N THR A 380 -1.16 28.85 21.44
CA THR A 380 -2.05 28.63 20.29
C THR A 380 -3.36 27.96 20.74
N TYR A 381 -4.44 28.31 20.07
CA TYR A 381 -5.75 27.68 20.25
C TYR A 381 -6.39 27.45 18.90
N GLY A 382 -6.93 26.27 18.68
CA GLY A 382 -7.52 25.95 17.39
C GLY A 382 -8.48 24.76 17.42
N SER A 383 -9.14 24.60 16.29
CA SER A 383 -10.02 23.48 16.01
C SER A 383 -9.58 22.82 14.70
N THR A 384 -9.24 21.54 14.76
CA THR A 384 -8.91 20.70 13.61
C THR A 384 -9.99 19.67 13.37
N GLY A 385 -10.05 19.12 12.14
CA GLY A 385 -11.01 18.10 11.77
C GLY A 385 -10.36 16.88 11.17
N ASN A 386 -11.00 15.74 11.40
CA ASN A 386 -10.60 14.46 10.81
C ASN A 386 -11.79 13.74 10.20
N VAL A 387 -11.51 12.92 9.18
CA VAL A 387 -12.47 11.99 8.55
C VAL A 387 -11.92 10.59 8.70
N ASN A 388 -12.48 9.83 9.61
CA ASN A 388 -12.00 8.47 9.91
C ASN A 388 -13.16 7.44 9.87
N PHE A 389 -13.88 7.41 8.73
CA PHE A 389 -14.95 6.43 8.54
C PHE A 389 -15.11 6.07 7.05
N PRO A 390 -15.68 4.87 6.75
CA PRO A 390 -15.92 4.41 5.37
C PRO A 390 -16.83 5.34 4.56
N LEU A 391 -16.60 5.39 3.25
CA LEU A 391 -17.35 6.24 2.29
C LEU A 391 -18.87 6.05 2.32
N SER A 392 -19.36 4.87 2.70
CA SER A 392 -20.79 4.53 2.65
C SER A 392 -21.57 4.86 3.91
N MET A 393 -20.91 5.30 5.00
CA MET A 393 -21.59 5.48 6.30
C MET A 393 -22.64 6.59 6.32
N ALA A 394 -22.54 7.57 5.45
CA ALA A 394 -23.52 8.64 5.34
C ALA A 394 -24.75 8.29 4.47
N THR A 395 -24.68 7.19 3.72
CA THR A 395 -25.68 6.82 2.71
C THR A 395 -26.29 5.46 3.02
N THR A 396 -27.61 5.38 3.00
CA THR A 396 -28.32 4.10 3.09
C THR A 396 -28.00 3.25 1.86
N THR A 397 -27.60 1.99 2.08
CA THR A 397 -27.23 1.06 1.02
C THR A 397 -28.19 -0.11 0.94
N TYR A 398 -28.37 -0.63 -0.26
CA TYR A 398 -29.20 -1.79 -0.57
C TYR A 398 -28.41 -2.79 -1.39
N ASN A 399 -28.59 -4.07 -1.11
CA ASN A 399 -28.12 -5.17 -1.94
C ASN A 399 -29.20 -5.50 -2.97
N MET A 400 -28.84 -5.47 -4.23
CA MET A 400 -29.72 -5.98 -5.30
C MET A 400 -29.55 -7.50 -5.37
N ASN A 401 -30.55 -8.23 -4.95
CA ASN A 401 -30.52 -9.69 -5.00
C ASN A 401 -31.27 -10.16 -6.27
N MET A 402 -30.50 -10.62 -7.24
CA MET A 402 -31.04 -11.13 -8.51
C MET A 402 -31.68 -12.52 -8.38
N ASP A 403 -31.49 -13.20 -7.24
CA ASP A 403 -32.05 -14.52 -6.95
C ASP A 403 -33.38 -14.41 -6.18
N SER A 404 -33.72 -13.21 -5.72
CA SER A 404 -34.99 -12.89 -5.05
C SER A 404 -35.84 -12.00 -5.94
N TRP A 405 -36.83 -12.59 -6.57
CA TRP A 405 -37.74 -11.89 -7.47
C TRP A 405 -39.05 -11.53 -6.75
N PHE A 406 -39.40 -10.26 -6.80
CA PHE A 406 -40.75 -9.82 -6.53
C PHE A 406 -41.54 -9.84 -7.85
N PHE A 407 -42.89 -9.80 -7.78
CA PHE A 407 -43.70 -9.76 -8.97
C PHE A 407 -43.43 -8.53 -9.87
N THR A 408 -42.75 -7.50 -9.34
CA THR A 408 -42.33 -6.30 -10.05
C THR A 408 -40.90 -6.35 -10.60
N GLY A 409 -40.16 -7.44 -10.37
CA GLY A 409 -38.74 -7.60 -10.83
C GLY A 409 -37.78 -7.95 -9.70
N ALA A 410 -36.50 -7.63 -9.92
CA ALA A 410 -35.43 -7.93 -8.97
C ALA A 410 -35.63 -7.20 -7.63
N GLY A 411 -35.47 -7.93 -6.52
CA GLY A 411 -35.59 -7.39 -5.17
C GLY A 411 -34.39 -6.59 -4.73
N ALA A 412 -34.64 -5.50 -4.01
CA ALA A 412 -33.62 -4.77 -3.27
C ALA A 412 -33.76 -5.07 -1.77
N GLN A 413 -32.74 -5.63 -1.17
CA GLN A 413 -32.69 -5.91 0.26
C GLN A 413 -31.93 -4.79 0.97
N PHE A 414 -32.50 -4.25 2.04
CA PHE A 414 -31.82 -3.30 2.90
C PHE A 414 -30.53 -3.91 3.46
N ASN A 415 -29.44 -3.15 3.35
CA ASN A 415 -28.10 -3.56 3.82
C ASN A 415 -27.67 -2.75 5.05
N THR A 416 -27.55 -1.43 4.91
CA THR A 416 -27.06 -0.58 6.00
C THR A 416 -27.79 0.77 5.98
N LEU A 417 -28.22 1.22 7.16
CA LEU A 417 -28.79 2.55 7.33
C LEU A 417 -27.68 3.60 7.36
N GLY A 418 -27.71 4.52 6.41
CA GLY A 418 -26.81 5.65 6.39
C GLY A 418 -27.17 6.68 7.46
N ASN A 419 -26.15 7.35 7.99
CA ASN A 419 -26.34 8.49 8.86
C ASN A 419 -26.18 9.81 8.07
N PRO A 420 -27.26 10.46 7.62
CA PRO A 420 -27.16 11.69 6.85
C PRO A 420 -26.65 12.89 7.66
N ARG A 421 -26.64 12.75 9.00
CA ARG A 421 -26.12 13.77 9.93
C ARG A 421 -24.63 13.58 10.25
N LEU A 422 -24.00 12.56 9.67
CA LEU A 422 -22.58 12.33 9.87
C LEU A 422 -21.77 13.55 9.44
N THR A 423 -20.90 14.01 10.30
CA THR A 423 -20.08 15.21 10.11
C THR A 423 -18.64 14.97 10.55
N TRP A 424 -17.79 15.93 10.26
CA TRP A 424 -16.39 15.92 10.66
C TRP A 424 -16.23 15.73 12.17
N GLU A 425 -15.31 14.87 12.55
CA GLU A 425 -14.79 14.82 13.92
C GLU A 425 -13.98 16.09 14.16
N LYS A 426 -14.26 16.81 15.24
CA LYS A 426 -13.60 18.07 15.58
C LYS A 426 -12.83 17.95 16.89
N THR A 427 -11.57 18.25 16.83
CA THR A 427 -10.69 18.33 18.00
C THR A 427 -10.31 19.75 18.27
N LYS A 428 -10.50 20.21 19.50
CA LYS A 428 -10.03 21.51 19.98
C LYS A 428 -8.74 21.31 20.75
N THR A 429 -7.72 22.11 20.44
CA THR A 429 -6.40 21.99 21.04
C THR A 429 -5.95 23.35 21.56
N VAL A 430 -5.41 23.36 22.76
CA VAL A 430 -4.66 24.46 23.35
C VAL A 430 -3.22 23.99 23.49
N ASP A 431 -2.29 24.76 23.00
CA ASP A 431 -0.86 24.51 23.15
C ASP A 431 -0.19 25.76 23.73
N VAL A 432 0.59 25.58 24.79
CA VAL A 432 1.40 26.64 25.40
C VAL A 432 2.83 26.10 25.50
N GLY A 433 3.76 26.84 24.98
CA GLY A 433 5.16 26.43 24.94
C GLY A 433 6.10 27.59 25.19
N PHE A 434 7.27 27.26 25.71
CA PHE A 434 8.39 28.20 25.79
C PHE A 434 9.63 27.55 25.13
N THR A 435 10.50 28.41 24.63
CA THR A 435 11.82 28.01 24.12
C THR A 435 12.85 28.84 24.88
N LEU A 436 13.81 28.20 25.49
CA LEU A 436 14.91 28.85 26.20
C LEU A 436 16.23 28.25 25.67
N ALA A 437 17.10 29.14 25.18
CA ALA A 437 18.47 28.74 24.84
C ALA A 437 19.45 29.58 25.68
N LEU A 438 20.44 28.94 26.22
CA LEU A 438 21.41 29.52 27.15
C LEU A 438 22.85 29.38 26.60
N LEU A 439 23.74 30.26 27.07
CA LEU A 439 25.18 30.22 26.82
C LEU A 439 25.53 30.15 25.32
N LYS A 440 24.94 31.09 24.53
CA LYS A 440 25.10 31.13 23.07
C LYS A 440 24.75 29.81 22.39
N ASP A 441 23.58 29.28 22.76
CA ASP A 441 22.98 28.03 22.21
C ASP A 441 23.70 26.73 22.60
N LEU A 442 24.54 26.78 23.65
CA LEU A 442 25.18 25.57 24.18
C LEU A 442 24.17 24.64 24.88
N ILE A 443 23.10 25.21 25.46
CA ILE A 443 22.00 24.51 26.11
C ILE A 443 20.69 25.01 25.50
N TYR A 444 19.90 24.05 24.94
CA TYR A 444 18.63 24.33 24.27
C TYR A 444 17.47 23.56 24.92
#